data_b20fe440d10cea547f39f2ee54e50c62
#
_entry.id   b20fe440d10cea547f39f2ee54e50c62
#
_cell.length_a   1.000
_cell.length_b   1.000
_cell.length_c   1.000
_cell.angle_alpha   90.00
_cell.angle_beta   90.00
_cell.angle_gamma   90.00
#
_symmetry.space_group_name_H-M   'P 1'
#
loop_
_entity.id
_entity.type
_entity.pdbx_description
1 polymer ?
#
loop_
_entity_poly.entity_id
_entity_poly.type
_entity_poly.pdbx_seq_one_letter_code
_entity_poly.pdbx_strand_id
1 'polypeptide(L)'
;MTKYVFVTGGVVSSLGKGIAAASLAAILESRGLKVTLLKLDPYINVDPGTMSPLQHGEVFVTEDGAETDLDLGHYERFVSAKMRKSNNFTTGQIYESVISKERRGEYLGKTVQVIPHITNEIQAFVERGAQASHDGKADIAICEIGGTVGDIESLPFLEAARQMSLRLPLHSCAFVHLTLVPYIHSAGELKTKPTQHSVQKLREIGIMPTVLLCRADRPIPEDERAKISLFSNVREEAVISVWDVDTIYKIPEMLHAQGMDDLICRELEINAKPADLSVWANLVYEMANPQHEVTIGMVGKYVELTESYKSLIEALRHAGIHAHTKVNINYIDSEVIEKDGIDCLKKLDASLVPGGFGKRGTEGKISAIRYARENNIPYLGICLGMQLAVIEFARHVANIANANSTEFDPQAENPVVALITEWMDREGRIEKRSNDSDPVSYTHLTLPTILRV
;
A
#
# COMPACT_ATOMS: atom_id res chain seq x y z
N MET A 1 -0.19 27.64 -5.81
CA MET A 1 -0.76 27.12 -4.53
C MET A 1 -1.11 25.66 -4.76
N THR A 2 -0.82 24.77 -3.81
CA THR A 2 -1.20 23.35 -3.97
C THR A 2 -2.71 23.20 -3.99
N LYS A 3 -3.25 22.41 -4.89
CA LYS A 3 -4.64 22.00 -4.97
C LYS A 3 -4.83 20.64 -4.28
N TYR A 4 -6.01 20.36 -3.77
CA TYR A 4 -6.28 19.16 -2.99
C TYR A 4 -7.43 18.37 -3.59
N VAL A 5 -7.23 17.05 -3.75
CA VAL A 5 -8.31 16.10 -4.08
C VAL A 5 -8.48 15.15 -2.91
N PHE A 6 -9.63 15.20 -2.27
CA PHE A 6 -9.98 14.28 -1.20
C PHE A 6 -10.72 13.07 -1.78
N VAL A 7 -10.14 11.88 -1.60
CA VAL A 7 -10.73 10.61 -2.03
C VAL A 7 -11.38 9.94 -0.82
N THR A 8 -12.67 9.74 -0.89
CA THR A 8 -13.48 9.13 0.16
C THR A 8 -14.16 7.86 -0.36
N GLY A 9 -14.56 6.96 0.51
CA GLY A 9 -15.29 5.77 0.12
C GLY A 9 -16.50 5.52 0.99
N GLY A 10 -17.48 4.87 0.42
CA GLY A 10 -18.70 4.49 1.11
C GLY A 10 -19.14 3.07 0.79
N VAL A 11 -20.17 2.61 1.49
CA VAL A 11 -20.81 1.29 1.36
C VAL A 11 -20.03 0.16 2.02
N VAL A 12 -18.79 -0.11 1.57
CA VAL A 12 -17.93 -1.19 2.11
C VAL A 12 -16.46 -0.79 2.11
N SER A 13 -15.65 -1.45 2.95
CA SER A 13 -14.20 -1.37 2.92
C SER A 13 -13.63 -2.08 1.65
N SER A 14 -12.34 -1.91 1.39
CA SER A 14 -11.62 -2.55 0.27
C SER A 14 -12.23 -2.30 -1.12
N LEU A 15 -12.90 -1.16 -1.28
CA LEU A 15 -13.55 -0.78 -2.54
C LEU A 15 -12.55 -0.36 -3.63
N GLY A 16 -11.28 -0.15 -3.26
CA GLY A 16 -10.20 0.24 -4.18
C GLY A 16 -9.90 1.74 -4.19
N LYS A 17 -10.12 2.45 -3.07
CA LYS A 17 -9.77 3.89 -2.94
C LYS A 17 -8.32 4.17 -3.30
N GLY A 18 -7.38 3.38 -2.75
CA GLY A 18 -5.94 3.54 -3.00
C GLY A 18 -5.60 3.43 -4.48
N ILE A 19 -6.15 2.43 -5.17
CA ILE A 19 -5.93 2.24 -6.62
C ILE A 19 -6.56 3.39 -7.42
N ALA A 20 -7.75 3.86 -7.05
CA ALA A 20 -8.40 4.98 -7.71
C ALA A 20 -7.61 6.28 -7.53
N ALA A 21 -7.12 6.56 -6.31
CA ALA A 21 -6.27 7.69 -5.99
C ALA A 21 -4.95 7.64 -6.77
N ALA A 22 -4.28 6.48 -6.77
CA ALA A 22 -3.04 6.25 -7.49
C ALA A 22 -3.22 6.38 -9.01
N SER A 23 -4.31 5.85 -9.56
CA SER A 23 -4.63 5.97 -10.99
C SER A 23 -4.87 7.41 -11.41
N LEU A 24 -5.65 8.17 -10.63
CA LEU A 24 -5.83 9.61 -10.88
C LEU A 24 -4.49 10.36 -10.80
N ALA A 25 -3.66 10.04 -9.81
CA ALA A 25 -2.33 10.61 -9.67
C ALA A 25 -1.46 10.35 -10.91
N ALA A 26 -1.43 9.12 -11.41
CA ALA A 26 -0.69 8.74 -12.62
C ALA A 26 -1.16 9.51 -13.86
N ILE A 27 -2.47 9.67 -14.04
CA ILE A 27 -3.01 10.45 -15.15
C ILE A 27 -2.57 11.92 -15.04
N LEU A 28 -2.70 12.52 -13.85
CA LEU A 28 -2.32 13.92 -13.62
C LEU A 28 -0.81 14.14 -13.76
N GLU A 29 0.02 13.17 -13.34
CA GLU A 29 1.47 13.18 -13.55
C GLU A 29 1.80 13.12 -15.05
N SER A 30 1.11 12.30 -15.85
CA SER A 30 1.29 12.24 -17.30
C SER A 30 0.93 13.56 -18.01
N ARG A 31 0.09 14.38 -17.37
CA ARG A 31 -0.25 15.74 -17.81
C ARG A 31 0.81 16.78 -17.43
N GLY A 32 1.92 16.36 -16.82
CA GLY A 32 3.05 17.20 -16.42
C GLY A 32 2.87 17.92 -15.08
N LEU A 33 1.92 17.49 -14.25
CA LEU A 33 1.71 18.03 -12.91
C LEU A 33 2.60 17.31 -11.89
N LYS A 34 3.10 18.05 -10.89
CA LYS A 34 3.76 17.46 -9.71
C LYS A 34 2.69 16.98 -8.75
N VAL A 35 2.57 15.67 -8.60
CA VAL A 35 1.56 15.05 -7.76
C VAL A 35 2.19 14.45 -6.50
N THR A 36 1.48 14.51 -5.38
CA THR A 36 1.77 13.72 -4.18
C THR A 36 0.51 13.07 -3.67
N LEU A 37 0.66 11.93 -2.99
CA LEU A 37 -0.46 11.23 -2.36
C LEU A 37 -0.27 11.21 -0.85
N LEU A 38 -1.38 11.32 -0.13
CA LEU A 38 -1.43 11.28 1.33
C LEU A 38 -2.47 10.26 1.76
N LYS A 39 -2.08 9.38 2.69
CA LYS A 39 -2.96 8.40 3.32
C LYS A 39 -3.34 8.86 4.72
N LEU A 40 -4.63 8.93 4.98
CA LEU A 40 -5.22 9.31 6.26
C LEU A 40 -5.94 8.11 6.84
N ASP A 41 -5.34 7.48 7.86
CA ASP A 41 -5.85 6.25 8.44
C ASP A 41 -6.61 6.49 9.74
N PRO A 42 -7.88 6.05 9.84
CA PRO A 42 -8.73 6.38 10.99
C PRO A 42 -8.49 5.51 12.23
N TYR A 43 -7.54 4.56 12.19
CA TYR A 43 -7.25 3.73 13.36
C TYR A 43 -6.37 4.46 14.40
N ILE A 44 -6.42 3.97 15.66
CA ILE A 44 -5.73 4.57 16.82
C ILE A 44 -4.26 4.14 16.92
N ASN A 45 -3.83 3.11 16.22
CA ASN A 45 -2.41 2.74 16.19
C ASN A 45 -1.56 3.93 15.71
N VAL A 46 -0.41 4.15 16.36
CA VAL A 46 0.51 5.23 15.97
C VAL A 46 1.14 4.93 14.61
N ASP A 47 1.47 3.66 14.38
CA ASP A 47 1.92 3.13 13.10
C ASP A 47 1.41 1.68 12.90
N PRO A 48 1.49 1.13 11.70
CA PRO A 48 1.02 -0.23 11.42
C PRO A 48 2.02 -1.34 11.80
N GLY A 49 3.22 -1.02 12.29
CA GLY A 49 4.28 -1.99 12.55
C GLY A 49 3.91 -3.11 13.53
N THR A 50 2.98 -2.84 14.46
CA THR A 50 2.47 -3.83 15.42
C THR A 50 1.17 -4.50 14.98
N MET A 51 0.63 -4.14 13.82
CA MET A 51 -0.64 -4.69 13.33
C MET A 51 -0.43 -6.06 12.69
N SER A 52 -1.45 -6.91 12.78
CA SER A 52 -1.40 -8.23 12.17
C SER A 52 -1.49 -8.14 10.65
N PRO A 53 -0.55 -8.74 9.88
CA PRO A 53 -0.65 -8.83 8.43
C PRO A 53 -1.92 -9.53 7.92
N LEU A 54 -2.55 -10.34 8.77
CA LEU A 54 -3.83 -11.00 8.49
C LEU A 54 -5.00 -10.02 8.35
N GLN A 55 -4.91 -8.87 9.02
CA GLN A 55 -5.98 -7.86 9.05
C GLN A 55 -5.71 -6.69 8.12
N HIS A 56 -4.45 -6.29 7.98
CA HIS A 56 -4.05 -5.06 7.29
C HIS A 56 -3.13 -5.28 6.08
N GLY A 57 -2.78 -6.54 5.77
CA GLY A 57 -1.80 -6.83 4.73
C GLY A 57 -0.36 -6.56 5.17
N GLU A 58 0.54 -6.35 4.22
CA GLU A 58 1.93 -6.04 4.51
C GLU A 58 2.10 -4.62 5.09
N VAL A 59 3.12 -4.45 5.92
CA VAL A 59 3.60 -3.13 6.32
C VAL A 59 4.55 -2.63 5.23
N PHE A 60 4.20 -1.49 4.61
CA PHE A 60 5.06 -0.86 3.61
C PHE A 60 6.08 0.06 4.29
N VAL A 61 7.36 -0.12 4.01
CA VAL A 61 8.44 0.70 4.56
C VAL A 61 8.87 1.73 3.52
N THR A 62 8.75 3.01 3.86
CA THR A 62 9.13 4.12 2.99
C THR A 62 10.65 4.27 2.87
N GLU A 63 11.12 5.07 1.90
CA GLU A 63 12.56 5.34 1.70
C GLU A 63 13.24 5.95 2.94
N ASP A 64 12.52 6.72 3.74
CA ASP A 64 12.99 7.30 5.01
C ASP A 64 12.76 6.41 6.24
N GLY A 65 12.39 5.14 6.03
CA GLY A 65 12.31 4.11 7.05
C GLY A 65 11.04 4.11 7.90
N ALA A 66 10.00 4.84 7.50
CA ALA A 66 8.71 4.81 8.20
C ALA A 66 7.92 3.55 7.84
N GLU A 67 7.35 2.90 8.85
CA GLU A 67 6.37 1.83 8.69
C GLU A 67 5.00 2.44 8.40
N THR A 68 4.38 2.02 7.29
CA THR A 68 3.15 2.63 6.78
C THR A 68 2.18 1.59 6.24
N ASP A 69 0.96 2.04 5.95
CA ASP A 69 -0.06 1.21 5.31
C ASP A 69 0.38 0.74 3.91
N LEU A 70 -0.08 -0.44 3.51
CA LEU A 70 0.23 -1.05 2.21
C LEU A 70 -0.18 -0.20 0.99
N ASP A 71 -1.11 0.73 1.17
CA ASP A 71 -1.57 1.62 0.11
C ASP A 71 -0.44 2.53 -0.41
N LEU A 72 0.56 2.87 0.43
CA LEU A 72 1.71 3.63 -0.03
C LEU A 72 2.53 2.86 -1.07
N GLY A 73 2.60 1.55 -0.95
CA GLY A 73 3.16 0.68 -1.98
C GLY A 73 2.36 0.71 -3.29
N HIS A 74 1.03 0.78 -3.21
CA HIS A 74 0.22 1.02 -4.40
C HIS A 74 0.53 2.36 -5.04
N TYR A 75 0.67 3.44 -4.25
CA TYR A 75 1.00 4.76 -4.78
C TYR A 75 2.32 4.75 -5.55
N GLU A 76 3.39 4.21 -4.97
CA GLU A 76 4.71 4.14 -5.63
C GLU A 76 4.73 3.29 -6.91
N ARG A 77 3.78 2.36 -7.08
CA ARG A 77 3.63 1.59 -8.34
C ARG A 77 3.01 2.40 -9.46
N PHE A 78 2.31 3.48 -9.15
CA PHE A 78 1.56 4.28 -10.12
C PHE A 78 2.21 5.63 -10.43
N VAL A 79 2.96 6.21 -9.50
CA VAL A 79 3.59 7.52 -9.67
C VAL A 79 5.10 7.46 -9.48
N SER A 80 5.81 8.43 -10.05
CA SER A 80 7.25 8.58 -9.88
C SER A 80 7.63 9.15 -8.51
N ALA A 81 6.67 9.73 -7.79
CA ALA A 81 6.90 10.33 -6.48
C ALA A 81 7.23 9.25 -5.43
N LYS A 82 8.31 9.47 -4.68
CA LYS A 82 8.68 8.62 -3.54
C LYS A 82 7.84 8.96 -2.32
N MET A 83 7.27 7.94 -1.69
CA MET A 83 6.51 8.09 -0.45
C MET A 83 7.46 8.18 0.76
N ARG A 84 7.07 8.98 1.73
CA ARG A 84 7.82 9.26 2.96
C ARG A 84 6.90 9.20 4.17
N LYS A 85 7.46 9.28 5.36
CA LYS A 85 6.72 9.38 6.63
C LYS A 85 5.63 10.47 6.59
N SER A 86 5.89 11.57 5.89
CA SER A 86 4.92 12.67 5.73
C SER A 86 3.73 12.34 4.82
N ASN A 87 3.71 11.20 4.15
CA ASN A 87 2.64 10.79 3.25
C ASN A 87 1.60 9.88 3.92
N ASN A 88 1.88 9.38 5.14
CA ASN A 88 0.93 8.59 5.92
C ASN A 88 0.81 9.15 7.34
N PHE A 89 -0.41 9.32 7.82
CA PHE A 89 -0.67 9.64 9.22
C PHE A 89 -1.98 9.03 9.71
N THR A 90 -1.94 8.63 10.98
CA THR A 90 -3.02 7.91 11.64
C THR A 90 -3.75 8.80 12.65
N THR A 91 -4.95 8.41 13.03
CA THR A 91 -5.64 9.04 14.16
C THR A 91 -4.76 9.03 15.42
N GLY A 92 -4.05 7.92 15.68
CA GLY A 92 -3.14 7.81 16.83
C GLY A 92 -2.09 8.91 16.85
N GLN A 93 -1.37 9.12 15.73
CA GLN A 93 -0.36 10.18 15.61
C GLN A 93 -0.94 11.58 15.81
N ILE A 94 -2.13 11.84 15.27
CA ILE A 94 -2.83 13.13 15.41
C ILE A 94 -3.17 13.40 16.88
N TYR A 95 -3.79 12.43 17.57
CA TYR A 95 -4.17 12.58 18.96
C TYR A 95 -2.95 12.67 19.88
N GLU A 96 -1.93 11.86 19.67
CA GLU A 96 -0.66 11.93 20.40
C GLU A 96 -0.02 13.33 20.29
N SER A 97 0.01 13.89 19.06
CA SER A 97 0.52 15.24 18.83
C SER A 97 -0.26 16.29 19.62
N VAL A 98 -1.60 16.27 19.56
CA VAL A 98 -2.46 17.24 20.27
C VAL A 98 -2.35 17.07 21.77
N ILE A 99 -2.37 15.84 22.30
CA ILE A 99 -2.22 15.57 23.74
C ILE A 99 -0.84 16.04 24.22
N SER A 100 0.22 15.77 23.47
CA SER A 100 1.56 16.22 23.80
C SER A 100 1.67 17.76 23.85
N LYS A 101 1.04 18.47 22.91
CA LYS A 101 0.94 19.93 22.91
C LYS A 101 0.16 20.46 24.11
N GLU A 102 -0.94 19.81 24.48
CA GLU A 102 -1.72 20.15 25.67
C GLU A 102 -0.85 20.02 26.93
N ARG A 103 -0.17 18.88 27.10
CA ARG A 103 0.71 18.62 28.25
C ARG A 103 1.87 19.60 28.37
N ARG A 104 2.36 20.15 27.27
CA ARG A 104 3.37 21.22 27.24
C ARG A 104 2.79 22.63 27.45
N GLY A 105 1.44 22.76 27.58
CA GLY A 105 0.78 24.05 27.80
C GLY A 105 0.64 24.94 26.55
N GLU A 106 0.83 24.41 25.38
CA GLU A 106 0.77 25.19 24.11
C GLU A 106 -0.61 25.80 23.84
N TYR A 107 -1.67 25.26 24.44
CA TYR A 107 -3.03 25.79 24.30
C TYR A 107 -3.41 26.83 25.36
N LEU A 108 -2.46 27.25 26.20
CA LEU A 108 -2.62 28.37 27.16
C LEU A 108 -3.88 28.20 28.06
N GLY A 109 -4.17 27.01 28.54
CA GLY A 109 -5.29 26.71 29.43
C GLY A 109 -6.68 26.66 28.75
N LYS A 110 -6.74 26.71 27.43
CA LYS A 110 -7.98 26.51 26.67
C LYS A 110 -8.46 25.06 26.78
N THR A 111 -9.77 24.86 26.75
CA THR A 111 -10.35 23.52 26.61
C THR A 111 -10.00 22.97 25.22
N VAL A 112 -9.30 21.81 25.17
CA VAL A 112 -8.91 21.15 23.91
C VAL A 112 -10.03 20.19 23.50
N GLN A 113 -10.49 20.31 22.25
CA GLN A 113 -11.63 19.58 21.70
C GLN A 113 -11.29 19.02 20.32
N VAL A 114 -12.10 18.07 19.83
CA VAL A 114 -11.94 17.53 18.47
C VAL A 114 -11.99 18.67 17.45
N ILE A 115 -12.98 19.53 17.54
CA ILE A 115 -13.07 20.78 16.78
C ILE A 115 -12.79 21.94 17.75
N PRO A 116 -11.79 22.80 17.49
CA PRO A 116 -10.96 22.84 16.28
C PRO A 116 -9.58 22.15 16.39
N HIS A 117 -9.20 21.59 17.56
CA HIS A 117 -7.79 21.26 17.80
C HIS A 117 -7.31 20.03 17.02
N ILE A 118 -8.09 18.93 17.01
CA ILE A 118 -7.79 17.74 16.22
C ILE A 118 -7.94 18.05 14.73
N THR A 119 -9.01 18.73 14.32
CA THR A 119 -9.20 19.08 12.90
C THR A 119 -8.12 20.01 12.37
N ASN A 120 -7.65 20.99 13.17
CA ASN A 120 -6.53 21.86 12.81
C ASN A 120 -5.22 21.06 12.68
N GLU A 121 -4.99 20.09 13.55
CA GLU A 121 -3.79 19.25 13.47
C GLU A 121 -3.82 18.38 12.20
N ILE A 122 -4.97 17.78 11.85
CA ILE A 122 -5.15 17.04 10.60
C ILE A 122 -4.85 17.96 9.39
N GLN A 123 -5.42 19.16 9.34
CA GLN A 123 -5.15 20.11 8.27
C GLN A 123 -3.66 20.45 8.15
N ALA A 124 -2.99 20.67 9.30
CA ALA A 124 -1.56 20.94 9.31
C ALA A 124 -0.71 19.76 8.79
N PHE A 125 -1.10 18.51 9.10
CA PHE A 125 -0.44 17.33 8.54
C PHE A 125 -0.64 17.24 7.03
N VAL A 126 -1.86 17.44 6.53
CA VAL A 126 -2.16 17.45 5.08
C VAL A 126 -1.33 18.53 4.36
N GLU A 127 -1.26 19.74 4.91
CA GLU A 127 -0.49 20.82 4.30
C GLU A 127 1.02 20.53 4.30
N ARG A 128 1.56 19.98 5.40
CA ARG A 128 2.98 19.56 5.46
C ARG A 128 3.30 18.46 4.47
N GLY A 129 2.46 17.41 4.40
CA GLY A 129 2.63 16.33 3.44
C GLY A 129 2.61 16.82 1.99
N ALA A 130 1.73 17.75 1.67
CA ALA A 130 1.65 18.37 0.35
C ALA A 130 2.88 19.23 -0.02
N GLN A 131 3.64 19.71 0.97
CA GLN A 131 4.86 20.49 0.78
C GLN A 131 6.13 19.63 0.76
N ALA A 132 6.09 18.43 1.33
CA ALA A 132 7.23 17.54 1.49
C ALA A 132 7.50 16.62 0.30
N SER A 133 6.96 16.91 -0.88
CA SER A 133 7.22 16.14 -2.10
C SER A 133 8.72 16.14 -2.46
N HIS A 134 9.20 15.01 -2.96
CA HIS A 134 10.62 14.82 -3.35
C HIS A 134 11.15 15.91 -4.30
N ASP A 135 10.30 16.40 -5.19
CA ASP A 135 10.64 17.40 -6.22
C ASP A 135 10.21 18.83 -5.85
N GLY A 136 10.04 19.09 -4.56
CA GLY A 136 9.55 20.37 -4.07
C GLY A 136 8.03 20.38 -3.87
N LYS A 137 7.43 21.57 -3.82
CA LYS A 137 5.99 21.72 -3.58
C LYS A 137 5.15 21.05 -4.68
N ALA A 138 4.21 20.19 -4.29
CA ALA A 138 3.27 19.59 -5.22
C ALA A 138 2.28 20.62 -5.81
N ASP A 139 1.94 20.47 -7.08
CA ASP A 139 0.86 21.19 -7.72
C ASP A 139 -0.48 20.70 -7.21
N ILE A 140 -0.60 19.40 -7.01
CA ILE A 140 -1.80 18.72 -6.54
C ILE A 140 -1.45 17.64 -5.49
N ALA A 141 -2.19 17.64 -4.38
CA ALA A 141 -2.12 16.61 -3.35
C ALA A 141 -3.41 15.80 -3.36
N ILE A 142 -3.31 14.50 -3.56
CA ILE A 142 -4.44 13.57 -3.50
C ILE A 142 -4.43 12.93 -2.11
N CYS A 143 -5.50 13.18 -1.34
CA CYS A 143 -5.63 12.78 0.05
C CYS A 143 -6.65 11.65 0.14
N GLU A 144 -6.21 10.42 0.32
CA GLU A 144 -7.09 9.29 0.55
C GLU A 144 -7.51 9.21 2.01
N ILE A 145 -8.81 9.32 2.27
CA ILE A 145 -9.37 9.16 3.61
C ILE A 145 -9.76 7.67 3.79
N GLY A 146 -9.09 7.02 4.75
CA GLY A 146 -9.36 5.65 5.15
C GLY A 146 -10.75 5.49 5.79
N GLY A 147 -11.19 4.23 5.92
CA GLY A 147 -12.51 3.92 6.44
C GLY A 147 -13.65 4.17 5.46
N THR A 148 -14.87 4.12 5.97
CA THR A 148 -16.12 4.28 5.21
C THR A 148 -16.85 5.53 5.67
N VAL A 149 -17.40 6.30 4.75
CA VAL A 149 -18.22 7.48 5.09
C VAL A 149 -19.45 7.02 5.88
N GLY A 150 -19.58 7.55 7.09
CA GLY A 150 -20.59 7.15 8.07
C GLY A 150 -20.00 6.47 9.31
N ASP A 151 -18.76 5.97 9.23
CA ASP A 151 -18.05 5.43 10.37
C ASP A 151 -17.55 6.55 11.29
N ILE A 152 -17.62 6.32 12.60
CA ILE A 152 -17.25 7.31 13.64
C ILE A 152 -15.77 7.70 13.50
N GLU A 153 -14.93 6.75 13.19
CA GLU A 153 -13.48 6.89 13.15
C GLU A 153 -13.02 7.88 12.06
N SER A 154 -13.71 7.93 10.92
CA SER A 154 -13.34 8.82 9.81
C SER A 154 -13.89 10.23 9.92
N LEU A 155 -14.84 10.50 10.85
CA LEU A 155 -15.49 11.81 10.97
C LEU A 155 -14.51 12.97 11.19
N PRO A 156 -13.47 12.90 12.04
CA PRO A 156 -12.53 14.03 12.21
C PRO A 156 -11.77 14.36 10.91
N PHE A 157 -11.44 13.37 10.09
CA PHE A 157 -10.77 13.60 8.80
C PHE A 157 -11.71 14.24 7.77
N LEU A 158 -12.94 13.75 7.69
CA LEU A 158 -13.96 14.33 6.81
C LEU A 158 -14.29 15.77 7.20
N GLU A 159 -14.41 16.04 8.50
CA GLU A 159 -14.63 17.40 9.01
C GLU A 159 -13.44 18.32 8.71
N ALA A 160 -12.20 17.84 8.88
CA ALA A 160 -11.00 18.60 8.52
C ALA A 160 -10.96 18.93 7.02
N ALA A 161 -11.28 17.96 6.15
CA ALA A 161 -11.36 18.17 4.70
C ALA A 161 -12.44 19.18 4.32
N ARG A 162 -13.64 19.11 4.97
CA ARG A 162 -14.70 20.10 4.79
C ARG A 162 -14.25 21.50 5.22
N GLN A 163 -13.57 21.62 6.37
CA GLN A 163 -13.03 22.89 6.84
C GLN A 163 -11.96 23.45 5.90
N MET A 164 -11.09 22.61 5.35
CA MET A 164 -10.11 23.01 4.34
C MET A 164 -10.79 23.59 3.09
N SER A 165 -11.84 22.95 2.59
CA SER A 165 -12.56 23.43 1.41
C SER A 165 -13.24 24.77 1.63
N LEU A 166 -13.62 25.10 2.88
CA LEU A 166 -14.20 26.38 3.24
C LEU A 166 -13.13 27.47 3.45
N ARG A 167 -11.97 27.09 4.03
CA ARG A 167 -10.89 28.04 4.38
C ARG A 167 -10.02 28.43 3.20
N LEU A 168 -9.76 27.49 2.30
CA LEU A 168 -8.93 27.70 1.12
C LEU A 168 -9.70 28.49 0.04
N PRO A 169 -9.01 29.19 -0.88
CA PRO A 169 -9.66 29.85 -2.00
C PRO A 169 -10.56 28.90 -2.79
N LEU A 170 -11.57 29.44 -3.45
CA LEU A 170 -12.40 28.68 -4.39
C LEU A 170 -11.55 27.88 -5.37
N HIS A 171 -12.06 26.72 -5.81
CA HIS A 171 -11.36 25.81 -6.73
C HIS A 171 -10.02 25.29 -6.20
N SER A 172 -9.83 25.25 -4.87
CA SER A 172 -8.64 24.64 -4.24
C SER A 172 -8.85 23.20 -3.80
N CYS A 173 -10.09 22.75 -3.66
CA CYS A 173 -10.44 21.40 -3.21
C CYS A 173 -11.46 20.76 -4.13
N ALA A 174 -11.27 19.49 -4.45
CA ALA A 174 -12.24 18.62 -5.11
C ALA A 174 -12.47 17.36 -4.27
N PHE A 175 -13.66 16.77 -4.36
CA PHE A 175 -14.02 15.57 -3.63
C PHE A 175 -14.39 14.45 -4.59
N VAL A 176 -13.64 13.37 -4.57
CA VAL A 176 -13.91 12.12 -5.29
C VAL A 176 -14.50 11.13 -4.31
N HIS A 177 -15.69 10.62 -4.59
CA HIS A 177 -16.34 9.66 -3.71
C HIS A 177 -16.54 8.34 -4.41
N LEU A 178 -15.90 7.29 -3.90
CA LEU A 178 -15.97 5.92 -4.43
C LEU A 178 -17.10 5.16 -3.76
N THR A 179 -18.00 4.57 -4.56
CA THR A 179 -19.17 3.83 -4.09
C THR A 179 -19.30 2.50 -4.80
N LEU A 180 -20.19 1.63 -4.29
CA LEU A 180 -20.51 0.33 -4.88
C LEU A 180 -21.89 0.37 -5.52
N VAL A 181 -21.97 -0.13 -6.75
CA VAL A 181 -23.21 -0.40 -7.48
C VAL A 181 -23.31 -1.91 -7.71
N PRO A 182 -23.84 -2.68 -6.74
CA PRO A 182 -23.84 -4.12 -6.83
C PRO A 182 -24.85 -4.63 -7.87
N TYR A 183 -24.47 -5.68 -8.58
CA TYR A 183 -25.40 -6.44 -9.42
C TYR A 183 -26.08 -7.53 -8.59
N ILE A 184 -27.40 -7.55 -8.58
CA ILE A 184 -28.17 -8.55 -7.87
C ILE A 184 -28.59 -9.63 -8.85
N HIS A 185 -27.93 -10.78 -8.81
CA HIS A 185 -28.15 -11.89 -9.74
C HIS A 185 -29.63 -12.37 -9.77
N SER A 186 -30.29 -12.43 -8.60
CA SER A 186 -31.70 -12.84 -8.50
C SER A 186 -32.66 -11.85 -9.12
N ALA A 187 -32.28 -10.56 -9.20
CA ALA A 187 -33.11 -9.50 -9.79
C ALA A 187 -32.69 -9.16 -11.24
N GLY A 188 -31.52 -9.61 -11.67
CA GLY A 188 -30.98 -9.34 -13.00
C GLY A 188 -30.62 -7.88 -13.25
N GLU A 189 -30.37 -7.09 -12.20
CA GLU A 189 -30.16 -5.65 -12.34
C GLU A 189 -29.08 -5.07 -11.38
N LEU A 190 -28.49 -3.94 -11.77
CA LEU A 190 -27.65 -3.12 -10.92
C LEU A 190 -28.49 -2.34 -9.90
N LYS A 191 -28.04 -2.23 -8.66
CA LYS A 191 -28.71 -1.50 -7.59
C LYS A 191 -27.97 -0.21 -7.23
N THR A 192 -28.58 0.93 -7.53
CA THR A 192 -28.03 2.27 -7.28
C THR A 192 -28.27 2.78 -5.85
N LYS A 193 -29.15 2.15 -5.07
CA LYS A 193 -29.47 2.56 -3.69
C LYS A 193 -28.27 2.67 -2.75
N PRO A 194 -27.32 1.74 -2.71
CA PRO A 194 -26.15 1.86 -1.85
C PRO A 194 -25.34 3.14 -2.14
N THR A 195 -25.14 3.47 -3.41
CA THR A 195 -24.50 4.71 -3.85
C THR A 195 -25.28 5.94 -3.37
N GLN A 196 -26.59 5.97 -3.55
CA GLN A 196 -27.45 7.09 -3.12
C GLN A 196 -27.34 7.33 -1.60
N HIS A 197 -27.39 6.28 -0.78
CA HIS A 197 -27.27 6.37 0.67
C HIS A 197 -25.85 6.84 1.09
N SER A 198 -24.81 6.34 0.44
CA SER A 198 -23.45 6.75 0.72
C SER A 198 -23.22 8.24 0.44
N VAL A 199 -23.70 8.72 -0.71
CA VAL A 199 -23.63 10.16 -1.05
C VAL A 199 -24.47 10.99 -0.08
N GLN A 200 -25.64 10.51 0.34
CA GLN A 200 -26.45 11.20 1.35
C GLN A 200 -25.66 11.37 2.66
N LYS A 201 -24.98 10.33 3.13
CA LYS A 201 -24.14 10.40 4.34
C LYS A 201 -23.00 11.40 4.20
N LEU A 202 -22.34 11.46 3.05
CA LEU A 202 -21.30 12.47 2.78
C LEU A 202 -21.88 13.89 2.80
N ARG A 203 -23.06 14.09 2.23
CA ARG A 203 -23.76 15.39 2.23
C ARG A 203 -24.22 15.81 3.62
N GLU A 204 -24.60 14.89 4.49
CA GLU A 204 -24.95 15.17 5.90
C GLU A 204 -23.76 15.80 6.66
N ILE A 205 -22.51 15.47 6.28
CA ILE A 205 -21.28 16.09 6.81
C ILE A 205 -21.03 17.48 6.18
N GLY A 206 -21.73 17.84 5.11
CA GLY A 206 -21.55 19.10 4.38
C GLY A 206 -20.53 19.00 3.23
N ILE A 207 -20.23 17.82 2.75
CA ILE A 207 -19.35 17.57 1.60
C ILE A 207 -20.18 17.19 0.38
N MET A 208 -19.99 17.91 -0.73
CA MET A 208 -20.56 17.58 -2.03
C MET A 208 -19.50 16.91 -2.89
N PRO A 209 -19.72 15.70 -3.41
CA PRO A 209 -18.77 15.06 -4.32
C PRO A 209 -18.71 15.82 -5.65
N THR A 210 -17.48 16.09 -6.10
CA THR A 210 -17.19 16.59 -7.44
C THR A 210 -17.33 15.49 -8.48
N VAL A 211 -16.82 14.29 -8.14
CA VAL A 211 -16.85 13.08 -8.97
C VAL A 211 -17.32 11.90 -8.13
N LEU A 212 -18.19 11.08 -8.72
CA LEU A 212 -18.56 9.77 -8.19
C LEU A 212 -17.87 8.67 -8.99
N LEU A 213 -17.05 7.88 -8.32
CA LEU A 213 -16.53 6.64 -8.86
C LEU A 213 -17.44 5.49 -8.44
N CYS A 214 -18.16 4.95 -9.39
CA CYS A 214 -19.16 3.90 -9.15
C CYS A 214 -18.56 2.54 -9.54
N ARG A 215 -18.08 1.77 -8.55
CA ARG A 215 -17.56 0.43 -8.77
C ARG A 215 -18.69 -0.57 -8.96
N ALA A 216 -18.57 -1.40 -9.98
CA ALA A 216 -19.47 -2.50 -10.28
C ALA A 216 -18.65 -3.69 -10.83
N ASP A 217 -19.28 -4.86 -10.99
CA ASP A 217 -18.66 -6.01 -11.67
C ASP A 217 -18.63 -5.86 -13.21
N ARG A 218 -19.36 -4.87 -13.72
CA ARG A 218 -19.55 -4.58 -15.15
C ARG A 218 -19.75 -3.08 -15.41
N PRO A 219 -19.61 -2.60 -16.66
CA PRO A 219 -19.94 -1.22 -17.03
C PRO A 219 -21.38 -0.85 -16.62
N ILE A 220 -21.56 0.36 -16.09
CA ILE A 220 -22.87 0.87 -15.67
C ILE A 220 -23.55 1.52 -16.89
N PRO A 221 -24.79 1.09 -17.27
CA PRO A 221 -25.53 1.68 -18.38
C PRO A 221 -25.85 3.17 -18.17
N GLU A 222 -26.11 3.90 -19.26
CA GLU A 222 -26.35 5.35 -19.23
C GLU A 222 -27.58 5.72 -18.41
N ASP A 223 -28.67 4.94 -18.50
CA ASP A 223 -29.89 5.16 -17.73
C ASP A 223 -29.67 5.03 -16.21
N GLU A 224 -28.84 4.08 -15.79
CA GLU A 224 -28.46 3.95 -14.37
C GLU A 224 -27.47 5.06 -13.94
N ARG A 225 -26.60 5.52 -14.84
CA ARG A 225 -25.73 6.68 -14.58
C ARG A 225 -26.55 7.96 -14.41
N ALA A 226 -27.52 8.22 -15.31
CA ALA A 226 -28.43 9.34 -15.21
C ALA A 226 -29.25 9.30 -13.90
N LYS A 227 -29.71 8.13 -13.49
CA LYS A 227 -30.39 7.93 -12.22
C LYS A 227 -29.49 8.22 -11.01
N ILE A 228 -28.25 7.73 -11.01
CA ILE A 228 -27.25 8.05 -9.96
C ILE A 228 -27.02 9.55 -9.91
N SER A 229 -26.79 10.20 -11.04
CA SER A 229 -26.61 11.64 -11.19
C SER A 229 -27.75 12.41 -10.51
N LEU A 230 -28.99 12.10 -10.88
CA LEU A 230 -30.19 12.77 -10.36
C LEU A 230 -30.29 12.67 -8.83
N PHE A 231 -30.16 11.45 -8.27
CA PHE A 231 -30.33 11.22 -6.83
C PHE A 231 -29.14 11.71 -6.00
N SER A 232 -27.96 11.76 -6.59
CA SER A 232 -26.72 12.17 -5.92
C SER A 232 -26.42 13.66 -6.06
N ASN A 233 -27.16 14.38 -6.90
CA ASN A 233 -26.95 15.79 -7.23
C ASN A 233 -25.51 16.04 -7.76
N VAL A 234 -25.06 15.16 -8.65
CA VAL A 234 -23.77 15.24 -9.35
C VAL A 234 -24.06 15.24 -10.84
N ARG A 235 -23.29 15.97 -11.64
CA ARG A 235 -23.46 15.99 -13.10
C ARG A 235 -23.26 14.57 -13.66
N GLU A 236 -24.00 14.22 -14.69
CA GLU A 236 -23.93 12.88 -15.28
C GLU A 236 -22.53 12.54 -15.80
N GLU A 237 -21.85 13.52 -16.41
CA GLU A 237 -20.46 13.40 -16.83
C GLU A 237 -19.47 13.09 -15.69
N ALA A 238 -19.84 13.41 -14.45
CA ALA A 238 -19.04 13.17 -13.25
C ALA A 238 -19.40 11.85 -12.52
N VAL A 239 -20.32 11.06 -13.07
CA VAL A 239 -20.61 9.70 -12.64
C VAL A 239 -19.76 8.74 -13.49
N ILE A 240 -18.60 8.37 -12.95
CA ILE A 240 -17.59 7.53 -13.62
C ILE A 240 -17.82 6.07 -13.24
N SER A 241 -17.98 5.21 -14.24
CA SER A 241 -18.11 3.76 -14.06
C SER A 241 -16.72 3.13 -13.90
N VAL A 242 -16.51 2.37 -12.83
CA VAL A 242 -15.29 1.59 -12.62
C VAL A 242 -15.68 0.13 -12.46
N TRP A 243 -15.22 -0.73 -13.36
CA TRP A 243 -15.57 -2.17 -13.29
C TRP A 243 -14.33 -3.03 -13.07
N ASP A 244 -14.56 -4.26 -12.66
CA ASP A 244 -13.51 -5.21 -12.39
C ASP A 244 -12.71 -5.52 -13.65
N VAL A 245 -11.39 -5.50 -13.53
CA VAL A 245 -10.42 -5.73 -14.60
C VAL A 245 -9.42 -6.82 -14.19
N ASP A 246 -8.80 -7.44 -15.17
CA ASP A 246 -7.78 -8.48 -14.98
C ASP A 246 -6.46 -7.94 -14.40
N THR A 247 -6.17 -6.65 -14.63
CA THR A 247 -5.03 -5.96 -14.04
C THR A 247 -5.39 -4.52 -13.66
N ILE A 248 -4.93 -4.10 -12.46
CA ILE A 248 -5.13 -2.73 -11.96
C ILE A 248 -4.51 -1.67 -12.86
N TYR A 249 -3.54 -2.02 -13.67
CA TYR A 249 -2.85 -1.10 -14.58
C TYR A 249 -3.70 -0.63 -15.78
N LYS A 250 -4.90 -1.21 -15.98
CA LYS A 250 -5.91 -0.71 -16.92
C LYS A 250 -6.75 0.46 -16.38
N ILE A 251 -6.75 0.66 -15.05
CA ILE A 251 -7.60 1.67 -14.41
C ILE A 251 -7.27 3.11 -14.85
N PRO A 252 -6.01 3.54 -15.00
CA PRO A 252 -5.70 4.88 -15.49
C PRO A 252 -6.37 5.19 -16.83
N GLU A 253 -6.26 4.28 -17.82
CA GLU A 253 -6.90 4.45 -19.12
C GLU A 253 -8.42 4.47 -19.02
N MET A 254 -9.01 3.60 -18.21
CA MET A 254 -10.46 3.53 -17.96
C MET A 254 -11.02 4.85 -17.38
N LEU A 255 -10.32 5.47 -16.44
CA LEU A 255 -10.73 6.73 -15.84
C LEU A 255 -10.54 7.90 -16.82
N HIS A 256 -9.41 7.94 -17.52
CA HIS A 256 -9.14 8.96 -18.53
C HIS A 256 -10.14 8.93 -19.69
N ALA A 257 -10.48 7.75 -20.20
CA ALA A 257 -11.44 7.59 -21.29
C ALA A 257 -12.85 8.13 -20.97
N GLN A 258 -13.18 8.25 -19.67
CA GLN A 258 -14.42 8.84 -19.18
C GLN A 258 -14.26 10.32 -18.75
N GLY A 259 -13.08 10.93 -19.00
CA GLY A 259 -12.82 12.35 -18.74
C GLY A 259 -12.62 12.73 -17.27
N MET A 260 -12.26 11.79 -16.39
CA MET A 260 -12.11 12.07 -14.95
C MET A 260 -11.06 13.15 -14.67
N ASP A 261 -9.92 13.09 -15.31
CA ASP A 261 -8.82 14.03 -15.14
C ASP A 261 -9.18 15.44 -15.66
N ASP A 262 -9.94 15.53 -16.75
CA ASP A 262 -10.43 16.81 -17.27
C ASP A 262 -11.47 17.43 -16.32
N LEU A 263 -12.34 16.60 -15.70
CA LEU A 263 -13.27 17.05 -14.67
C LEU A 263 -12.53 17.65 -13.48
N ILE A 264 -11.50 16.97 -12.98
CA ILE A 264 -10.69 17.42 -11.84
C ILE A 264 -9.89 18.69 -12.21
N CYS A 265 -9.25 18.74 -13.37
CA CYS A 265 -8.53 19.92 -13.81
C CYS A 265 -9.46 21.14 -13.96
N ARG A 266 -10.65 20.95 -14.51
CA ARG A 266 -11.67 21.98 -14.68
C ARG A 266 -12.16 22.49 -13.31
N GLU A 267 -12.48 21.60 -12.38
CA GLU A 267 -12.95 21.98 -11.04
C GLU A 267 -11.91 22.75 -10.25
N LEU A 268 -10.66 22.35 -10.36
CA LEU A 268 -9.54 22.99 -9.67
C LEU A 268 -8.92 24.16 -10.44
N GLU A 269 -9.45 24.51 -11.61
CA GLU A 269 -8.89 25.53 -12.51
C GLU A 269 -7.39 25.32 -12.79
N ILE A 270 -7.01 24.07 -13.07
CA ILE A 270 -5.63 23.70 -13.42
C ILE A 270 -5.50 23.64 -14.95
N ASN A 271 -4.57 24.43 -15.47
CA ASN A 271 -4.17 24.32 -16.88
C ASN A 271 -3.05 23.27 -17.01
N ALA A 272 -3.38 22.09 -17.52
CA ALA A 272 -2.47 20.98 -17.70
C ALA A 272 -2.41 20.56 -19.18
N LYS A 273 -1.33 19.88 -19.56
CA LYS A 273 -1.20 19.28 -20.90
C LYS A 273 -2.25 18.16 -21.08
N PRO A 274 -2.54 17.73 -22.30
CA PRO A 274 -3.25 16.47 -22.53
C PRO A 274 -2.52 15.30 -21.86
N ALA A 275 -3.27 14.31 -21.37
CA ALA A 275 -2.68 13.11 -20.77
C ALA A 275 -1.96 12.28 -21.84
N ASP A 276 -0.78 11.76 -21.50
CA ASP A 276 -0.06 10.75 -22.28
C ASP A 276 0.02 9.45 -21.47
N LEU A 277 -0.85 8.51 -21.81
CA LEU A 277 -0.92 7.20 -21.17
C LEU A 277 -0.25 6.09 -21.99
N SER A 278 0.59 6.45 -22.98
CA SER A 278 1.29 5.48 -23.84
C SER A 278 2.12 4.47 -23.05
N VAL A 279 2.75 4.89 -21.95
CA VAL A 279 3.51 4.01 -21.04
C VAL A 279 2.59 2.96 -20.41
N TRP A 280 1.38 3.35 -19.99
CA TRP A 280 0.38 2.46 -19.40
C TRP A 280 -0.18 1.47 -20.43
N ALA A 281 -0.51 1.96 -21.62
CA ALA A 281 -0.97 1.12 -22.74
C ALA A 281 0.07 0.07 -23.11
N ASN A 282 1.35 0.47 -23.20
CA ASN A 282 2.45 -0.46 -23.48
C ASN A 282 2.63 -1.50 -22.36
N LEU A 283 2.57 -1.08 -21.08
CA LEU A 283 2.66 -1.98 -19.94
C LEU A 283 1.55 -3.05 -19.97
N VAL A 284 0.32 -2.63 -20.23
CA VAL A 284 -0.83 -3.56 -20.35
C VAL A 284 -0.66 -4.49 -21.55
N TYR A 285 -0.13 -3.99 -22.67
CA TYR A 285 0.15 -4.81 -23.85
C TYR A 285 1.20 -5.88 -23.56
N GLU A 286 2.32 -5.55 -22.92
CA GLU A 286 3.37 -6.49 -22.54
C GLU A 286 2.85 -7.57 -21.56
N MET A 287 2.02 -7.18 -20.61
CA MET A 287 1.38 -8.12 -19.68
C MET A 287 0.46 -9.12 -20.40
N ALA A 288 -0.24 -8.68 -21.44
CA ALA A 288 -1.18 -9.51 -22.19
C ALA A 288 -0.49 -10.41 -23.24
N ASN A 289 0.74 -10.08 -23.65
CA ASN A 289 1.47 -10.74 -24.73
C ASN A 289 2.87 -11.24 -24.29
N PRO A 290 2.99 -12.03 -23.22
CA PRO A 290 4.28 -12.55 -22.80
C PRO A 290 4.84 -13.54 -23.84
N GLN A 291 6.16 -13.51 -24.05
CA GLN A 291 6.86 -14.40 -24.98
C GLN A 291 7.30 -15.71 -24.30
N HIS A 292 7.44 -15.68 -22.98
CA HIS A 292 7.89 -16.81 -22.15
C HIS A 292 6.98 -16.98 -20.95
N GLU A 293 7.13 -18.11 -20.27
CA GLU A 293 6.40 -18.40 -19.03
C GLU A 293 7.34 -19.11 -18.06
N VAL A 294 7.29 -18.73 -16.78
CA VAL A 294 8.07 -19.36 -15.70
C VAL A 294 7.19 -19.57 -14.48
N THR A 295 7.47 -20.64 -13.74
CA THR A 295 6.79 -20.96 -12.47
C THR A 295 7.77 -20.84 -11.31
N ILE A 296 7.52 -19.88 -10.41
CA ILE A 296 8.32 -19.63 -9.21
C ILE A 296 7.59 -20.19 -8.00
N GLY A 297 8.24 -21.09 -7.27
CA GLY A 297 7.74 -21.58 -5.99
C GLY A 297 8.05 -20.60 -4.87
N MET A 298 7.03 -19.95 -4.30
CA MET A 298 7.16 -19.11 -3.12
C MET A 298 6.90 -19.96 -1.87
N VAL A 299 7.98 -20.36 -1.19
CA VAL A 299 7.92 -21.23 0.00
C VAL A 299 7.85 -20.41 1.27
N GLY A 300 6.68 -20.33 1.87
CA GLY A 300 6.40 -19.43 3.00
C GLY A 300 5.46 -19.99 4.05
N LYS A 301 5.04 -19.12 4.98
CA LYS A 301 4.08 -19.46 6.05
C LYS A 301 2.67 -18.96 5.78
N TYR A 302 2.54 -17.86 5.05
CA TYR A 302 1.29 -17.12 4.86
C TYR A 302 0.82 -17.23 3.40
N VAL A 303 0.96 -18.43 2.85
CA VAL A 303 0.69 -18.69 1.43
C VAL A 303 -0.76 -18.47 1.01
N GLU A 304 -1.70 -18.54 1.96
CA GLU A 304 -3.13 -18.23 1.72
C GLU A 304 -3.43 -16.73 1.75
N LEU A 305 -2.45 -15.91 2.18
CA LEU A 305 -2.61 -14.47 2.37
C LEU A 305 -1.73 -13.70 1.40
N THR A 306 -2.20 -13.56 0.18
CA THR A 306 -1.46 -12.87 -0.91
C THR A 306 -1.12 -11.42 -0.57
N GLU A 307 -1.94 -10.74 0.23
CA GLU A 307 -1.69 -9.37 0.66
C GLU A 307 -0.48 -9.23 1.61
N SER A 308 -0.08 -10.31 2.31
CA SER A 308 1.12 -10.31 3.17
C SER A 308 2.43 -10.26 2.39
N TYR A 309 2.40 -10.58 1.09
CA TYR A 309 3.56 -10.57 0.19
C TYR A 309 3.33 -9.68 -1.02
N LYS A 310 2.47 -8.67 -0.90
CA LYS A 310 2.01 -7.85 -2.02
C LYS A 310 3.15 -7.22 -2.81
N SER A 311 4.08 -6.54 -2.13
CA SER A 311 5.22 -5.89 -2.78
C SER A 311 6.13 -6.90 -3.48
N LEU A 312 6.36 -8.07 -2.89
CA LEU A 312 7.17 -9.12 -3.49
C LEU A 312 6.51 -9.71 -4.74
N ILE A 313 5.20 -9.97 -4.67
CA ILE A 313 4.42 -10.47 -5.81
C ILE A 313 4.46 -9.47 -6.96
N GLU A 314 4.25 -8.19 -6.69
CA GLU A 314 4.29 -7.14 -7.71
C GLU A 314 5.72 -6.98 -8.28
N ALA A 315 6.76 -7.07 -7.44
CA ALA A 315 8.15 -7.04 -7.92
C ALA A 315 8.47 -8.18 -8.90
N LEU A 316 7.98 -9.39 -8.62
CA LEU A 316 8.12 -10.54 -9.54
C LEU A 316 7.35 -10.31 -10.84
N ARG A 317 6.12 -9.76 -10.76
CA ARG A 317 5.33 -9.41 -11.96
C ARG A 317 6.02 -8.34 -12.81
N HIS A 318 6.52 -7.28 -12.17
CA HIS A 318 7.26 -6.23 -12.87
C HIS A 318 8.52 -6.76 -13.55
N ALA A 319 9.29 -7.62 -12.87
CA ALA A 319 10.43 -8.29 -13.48
C ALA A 319 10.01 -9.13 -14.70
N GLY A 320 8.89 -9.84 -14.59
CA GLY A 320 8.31 -10.61 -15.70
C GLY A 320 7.94 -9.72 -16.90
N ILE A 321 7.32 -8.58 -16.68
CA ILE A 321 6.97 -7.62 -17.74
C ILE A 321 8.23 -7.18 -18.48
N HIS A 322 9.28 -6.76 -17.76
CA HIS A 322 10.56 -6.35 -18.37
C HIS A 322 11.27 -7.48 -19.12
N ALA A 323 11.06 -8.73 -18.70
CA ALA A 323 11.63 -9.92 -19.32
C ALA A 323 10.70 -10.54 -20.39
N HIS A 324 9.59 -9.89 -20.75
CA HIS A 324 8.53 -10.42 -21.64
C HIS A 324 8.07 -11.82 -21.23
N THR A 325 8.02 -12.07 -19.92
CA THR A 325 7.79 -13.39 -19.31
C THR A 325 6.59 -13.36 -18.39
N LYS A 326 5.65 -14.27 -18.56
CA LYS A 326 4.58 -14.48 -17.59
C LYS A 326 5.13 -15.22 -16.37
N VAL A 327 5.01 -14.61 -15.21
CA VAL A 327 5.44 -15.22 -13.94
C VAL A 327 4.23 -15.84 -13.25
N ASN A 328 4.22 -17.17 -13.13
CA ASN A 328 3.27 -17.89 -12.31
C ASN A 328 3.88 -18.13 -10.92
N ILE A 329 3.19 -17.68 -9.89
CA ILE A 329 3.64 -17.88 -8.52
C ILE A 329 2.88 -19.06 -7.92
N ASN A 330 3.61 -20.13 -7.59
CA ASN A 330 3.08 -21.27 -6.86
C ASN A 330 3.36 -21.10 -5.38
N TYR A 331 2.32 -20.86 -4.59
CA TYR A 331 2.43 -20.67 -3.14
C TYR A 331 2.51 -22.02 -2.45
N ILE A 332 3.60 -22.27 -1.73
CA ILE A 332 3.88 -23.53 -1.07
C ILE A 332 4.05 -23.31 0.43
N ASP A 333 3.19 -23.93 1.22
CA ASP A 333 3.36 -23.91 2.67
C ASP A 333 4.54 -24.76 3.09
N SER A 334 5.48 -24.17 3.80
CA SER A 334 6.68 -24.84 4.28
C SER A 334 6.38 -25.99 5.25
N GLU A 335 5.25 -25.96 5.99
CA GLU A 335 4.84 -27.07 6.86
C GLU A 335 4.35 -28.30 6.05
N VAL A 336 3.83 -28.07 4.85
CA VAL A 336 3.48 -29.17 3.92
C VAL A 336 4.75 -29.90 3.49
N ILE A 337 5.83 -29.17 3.20
CA ILE A 337 7.12 -29.78 2.86
C ILE A 337 7.67 -30.64 4.01
N GLU A 338 7.50 -30.18 5.26
CA GLU A 338 7.92 -30.93 6.45
C GLU A 338 7.15 -32.26 6.61
N LYS A 339 5.86 -32.30 6.24
CA LYS A 339 4.98 -33.47 6.39
C LYS A 339 5.03 -34.41 5.22
N ASP A 340 4.89 -33.84 4.02
CA ASP A 340 4.62 -34.63 2.78
C ASP A 340 5.84 -34.69 1.86
N GLY A 341 6.93 -33.99 2.19
CA GLY A 341 8.18 -34.02 1.44
C GLY A 341 8.21 -33.00 0.29
N ILE A 342 9.23 -33.17 -0.58
CA ILE A 342 9.64 -32.16 -1.59
C ILE A 342 8.96 -32.32 -2.96
N ASP A 343 7.98 -33.20 -3.10
CA ASP A 343 7.39 -33.51 -4.43
C ASP A 343 6.71 -32.29 -5.07
N CYS A 344 6.19 -31.35 -4.26
CA CYS A 344 5.62 -30.11 -4.73
C CYS A 344 6.64 -29.16 -5.40
N LEU A 345 7.95 -29.40 -5.23
CA LEU A 345 9.02 -28.57 -5.79
C LEU A 345 9.46 -28.98 -7.18
N LYS A 346 9.11 -30.20 -7.65
CA LYS A 346 9.64 -30.82 -8.86
C LYS A 346 9.33 -30.14 -10.19
N LYS A 347 8.36 -29.23 -10.21
CA LYS A 347 7.91 -28.52 -11.43
C LYS A 347 8.19 -27.04 -11.42
N LEU A 348 9.12 -26.60 -10.58
CA LEU A 348 9.44 -25.20 -10.44
C LEU A 348 10.65 -24.84 -11.31
N ASP A 349 10.57 -23.69 -11.98
CA ASP A 349 11.70 -23.10 -12.71
C ASP A 349 12.63 -22.33 -11.76
N ALA A 350 12.08 -21.80 -10.65
CA ALA A 350 12.85 -21.13 -9.60
C ALA A 350 12.17 -21.30 -8.24
N SER A 351 12.94 -21.14 -7.16
CA SER A 351 12.46 -21.19 -5.78
C SER A 351 12.78 -19.88 -5.06
N LEU A 352 11.79 -19.36 -4.32
CA LEU A 352 11.91 -18.15 -3.53
C LEU A 352 11.44 -18.42 -2.09
N VAL A 353 12.28 -18.06 -1.11
CA VAL A 353 11.89 -18.07 0.31
C VAL A 353 11.86 -16.64 0.81
N PRO A 354 10.66 -16.12 1.13
CA PRO A 354 10.50 -14.73 1.57
C PRO A 354 10.95 -14.53 3.01
N GLY A 355 10.92 -13.28 3.45
CA GLY A 355 11.11 -12.88 4.84
C GLY A 355 10.07 -13.49 5.79
N GLY A 356 10.35 -13.46 7.08
CA GLY A 356 9.49 -13.96 8.15
C GLY A 356 10.27 -14.11 9.44
N PHE A 357 9.57 -14.56 10.49
CA PHE A 357 10.12 -14.73 11.83
C PHE A 357 9.70 -16.05 12.44
N GLY A 358 10.50 -16.51 13.44
CA GLY A 358 10.20 -17.64 14.31
C GLY A 358 10.40 -19.01 13.65
N LYS A 359 10.36 -20.05 14.47
CA LYS A 359 10.80 -21.41 14.17
C LYS A 359 9.85 -22.22 13.28
N ARG A 360 8.57 -21.86 13.16
CA ARG A 360 7.56 -22.64 12.43
C ARG A 360 7.90 -22.75 10.94
N GLY A 361 7.91 -23.97 10.41
CA GLY A 361 8.16 -24.24 8.99
C GLY A 361 9.60 -23.98 8.51
N THR A 362 10.58 -23.87 9.44
CA THR A 362 11.98 -23.59 9.05
C THR A 362 12.66 -24.79 8.40
N GLU A 363 12.40 -26.00 8.87
CA GLU A 363 13.01 -27.21 8.30
C GLU A 363 12.45 -27.51 6.89
N GLY A 364 11.16 -27.23 6.65
CA GLY A 364 10.58 -27.31 5.31
C GLY A 364 11.23 -26.33 4.32
N LYS A 365 11.49 -25.08 4.78
CA LYS A 365 12.23 -24.09 3.97
C LYS A 365 13.67 -24.54 3.71
N ILE A 366 14.38 -25.06 4.73
CA ILE A 366 15.74 -25.61 4.57
C ILE A 366 15.73 -26.77 3.56
N SER A 367 14.72 -27.65 3.62
CA SER A 367 14.55 -28.73 2.65
C SER A 367 14.33 -28.22 1.22
N ALA A 368 13.54 -27.16 1.05
CA ALA A 368 13.32 -26.53 -0.25
C ALA A 368 14.61 -25.88 -0.80
N ILE A 369 15.38 -25.22 0.06
CA ILE A 369 16.68 -24.62 -0.29
C ILE A 369 17.67 -25.71 -0.73
N ARG A 370 17.76 -26.79 0.03
CA ARG A 370 18.60 -27.95 -0.30
C ARG A 370 18.20 -28.52 -1.65
N TYR A 371 16.92 -28.74 -1.89
CA TYR A 371 16.41 -29.23 -3.16
C TYR A 371 16.81 -28.33 -4.32
N ALA A 372 16.64 -27.03 -4.19
CA ALA A 372 17.02 -26.06 -5.22
C ALA A 372 18.53 -26.12 -5.51
N ARG A 373 19.39 -26.16 -4.49
CA ARG A 373 20.85 -26.28 -4.65
C ARG A 373 21.26 -27.57 -5.32
N GLU A 374 20.74 -28.70 -4.85
CA GLU A 374 21.12 -30.04 -5.36
C GLU A 374 20.64 -30.29 -6.81
N ASN A 375 19.56 -29.60 -7.23
CA ASN A 375 18.98 -29.74 -8.57
C ASN A 375 19.31 -28.58 -9.51
N ASN A 376 20.20 -27.65 -9.11
CA ASN A 376 20.57 -26.44 -9.87
C ASN A 376 19.36 -25.57 -10.27
N ILE A 377 18.34 -25.50 -9.39
CA ILE A 377 17.20 -24.60 -9.56
C ILE A 377 17.59 -23.22 -9.02
N PRO A 378 17.40 -22.12 -9.78
CA PRO A 378 17.61 -20.78 -9.30
C PRO A 378 16.88 -20.52 -7.97
N TYR A 379 17.61 -19.93 -7.01
CA TYR A 379 17.11 -19.68 -5.66
C TYR A 379 17.28 -18.22 -5.26
N LEU A 380 16.24 -17.63 -4.67
CA LEU A 380 16.30 -16.30 -4.02
C LEU A 380 15.81 -16.41 -2.58
N GLY A 381 16.68 -16.11 -1.62
CA GLY A 381 16.33 -15.98 -0.20
C GLY A 381 16.29 -14.52 0.23
N ILE A 382 15.18 -14.07 0.81
CA ILE A 382 15.01 -12.70 1.30
C ILE A 382 14.93 -12.74 2.83
N CYS A 383 15.76 -11.91 3.52
CA CYS A 383 15.77 -11.82 4.98
C CYS A 383 15.93 -13.20 5.63
N LEU A 384 14.87 -13.76 6.24
CA LEU A 384 14.87 -15.11 6.79
C LEU A 384 15.28 -16.17 5.75
N GLY A 385 14.83 -16.05 4.50
CA GLY A 385 15.19 -16.98 3.44
C GLY A 385 16.69 -17.01 3.16
N MET A 386 17.37 -15.87 3.19
CA MET A 386 18.82 -15.78 3.09
C MET A 386 19.51 -16.44 4.31
N GLN A 387 19.03 -16.15 5.52
CA GLN A 387 19.58 -16.74 6.75
C GLN A 387 19.46 -18.26 6.75
N LEU A 388 18.32 -18.81 6.30
CA LEU A 388 18.11 -20.25 6.18
C LEU A 388 19.00 -20.88 5.11
N ALA A 389 19.33 -20.16 4.03
CA ALA A 389 20.30 -20.64 3.04
C ALA A 389 21.70 -20.75 3.65
N VAL A 390 22.11 -19.82 4.51
CA VAL A 390 23.38 -19.94 5.26
C VAL A 390 23.37 -21.17 6.17
N ILE A 391 22.27 -21.42 6.88
CA ILE A 391 22.13 -22.61 7.75
C ILE A 391 22.14 -23.89 6.90
N GLU A 392 21.44 -23.94 5.79
CA GLU A 392 21.42 -25.09 4.87
C GLU A 392 22.84 -25.41 4.37
N PHE A 393 23.52 -24.39 3.87
CA PHE A 393 24.90 -24.56 3.36
C PHE A 393 25.86 -25.02 4.46
N ALA A 394 25.77 -24.44 5.65
CA ALA A 394 26.58 -24.85 6.80
C ALA A 394 26.34 -26.33 7.15
N ARG A 395 25.09 -26.77 7.20
CA ARG A 395 24.75 -28.17 7.55
C ARG A 395 25.16 -29.18 6.49
N HIS A 396 24.89 -28.90 5.22
CA HIS A 396 24.97 -29.92 4.17
C HIS A 396 26.19 -29.79 3.26
N VAL A 397 26.87 -28.64 3.23
CA VAL A 397 28.07 -28.43 2.43
C VAL A 397 29.32 -28.30 3.32
N ALA A 398 29.25 -27.47 4.36
CA ALA A 398 30.37 -27.31 5.28
C ALA A 398 30.42 -28.39 6.38
N ASN A 399 29.45 -29.30 6.44
CA ASN A 399 29.35 -30.44 7.39
C ASN A 399 29.31 -29.99 8.87
N ILE A 400 28.70 -28.84 9.15
CA ILE A 400 28.45 -28.36 10.52
C ILE A 400 27.03 -28.81 10.91
N ALA A 401 26.88 -30.05 11.36
CA ALA A 401 25.59 -30.72 11.52
C ALA A 401 24.56 -29.98 12.35
N ASN A 402 24.99 -29.31 13.42
CA ASN A 402 24.11 -28.57 14.35
C ASN A 402 24.07 -27.06 14.08
N ALA A 403 24.44 -26.62 12.87
CA ALA A 403 24.39 -25.19 12.50
C ALA A 403 22.95 -24.67 12.63
N ASN A 404 22.77 -23.54 13.29
CA ASN A 404 21.46 -22.96 13.55
C ASN A 404 21.52 -21.42 13.71
N SER A 405 20.36 -20.81 13.91
CA SER A 405 20.22 -19.42 14.31
C SER A 405 19.92 -19.28 15.80
N THR A 406 20.46 -18.28 16.45
CA THR A 406 20.10 -17.94 17.84
C THR A 406 18.64 -17.48 17.99
N GLU A 407 17.97 -17.10 16.90
CA GLU A 407 16.53 -16.83 16.89
C GLU A 407 15.71 -18.09 17.12
N PHE A 408 16.13 -19.23 16.56
CA PHE A 408 15.39 -20.50 16.65
C PHE A 408 15.81 -21.35 17.83
N ASP A 409 17.08 -21.22 18.22
CA ASP A 409 17.67 -21.89 19.36
C ASP A 409 18.72 -20.95 20.03
N PRO A 410 18.33 -20.26 21.10
CA PRO A 410 19.24 -19.38 21.81
C PRO A 410 20.49 -20.06 22.39
N GLN A 411 20.48 -21.40 22.49
CA GLN A 411 21.59 -22.21 22.99
C GLN A 411 22.23 -23.04 21.86
N ALA A 412 22.07 -22.64 20.60
CA ALA A 412 22.67 -23.35 19.47
C ALA A 412 24.17 -23.55 19.68
N GLU A 413 24.60 -24.81 19.53
CA GLU A 413 26.01 -25.19 19.64
C GLU A 413 26.89 -24.52 18.58
N ASN A 414 26.35 -24.40 17.37
CA ASN A 414 27.00 -23.78 16.21
C ASN A 414 26.11 -22.67 15.63
N PRO A 415 26.08 -21.47 16.22
CA PRO A 415 25.28 -20.37 15.72
C PRO A 415 25.96 -19.74 14.49
N VAL A 416 25.48 -20.08 13.29
CA VAL A 416 25.95 -19.49 12.01
C VAL A 416 25.18 -18.21 11.64
N VAL A 417 24.05 -18.00 12.28
CA VAL A 417 23.25 -16.77 12.26
C VAL A 417 22.96 -16.36 13.71
N ALA A 418 23.33 -15.15 14.09
CA ALA A 418 23.19 -14.69 15.46
C ALA A 418 22.85 -13.19 15.51
N LEU A 419 22.34 -12.75 16.68
CA LEU A 419 22.16 -11.32 16.94
C LEU A 419 23.50 -10.61 16.92
N ILE A 420 23.51 -9.44 16.26
CA ILE A 420 24.66 -8.54 16.32
C ILE A 420 24.68 -7.93 17.72
N THR A 421 25.73 -8.24 18.48
CA THR A 421 25.93 -7.74 19.85
C THR A 421 26.78 -6.47 19.90
N GLU A 422 27.64 -6.28 18.89
CA GLU A 422 28.53 -5.12 18.78
C GLU A 422 28.60 -4.66 17.31
N TRP A 423 28.51 -3.35 17.08
CA TRP A 423 28.75 -2.76 15.75
C TRP A 423 29.49 -1.44 15.88
N MET A 424 30.11 -1.02 14.80
CA MET A 424 30.79 0.26 14.71
C MET A 424 29.88 1.26 14.02
N ASP A 425 29.58 2.38 14.66
CA ASP A 425 28.82 3.47 14.08
C ASP A 425 29.61 4.18 12.95
N ARG A 426 28.97 5.14 12.27
CA ARG A 426 29.61 5.91 11.20
C ARG A 426 30.80 6.78 11.69
N GLU A 427 30.89 7.01 12.99
CA GLU A 427 31.93 7.80 13.65
C GLU A 427 33.06 6.93 14.22
N GLY A 428 33.00 5.59 14.03
CA GLY A 428 34.01 4.64 14.47
C GLY A 428 33.89 4.21 15.94
N ARG A 429 32.74 4.48 16.61
CA ARG A 429 32.50 4.07 17.99
C ARG A 429 31.88 2.67 18.01
N ILE A 430 32.29 1.85 18.96
CA ILE A 430 31.70 0.53 19.18
C ILE A 430 30.48 0.71 20.04
N GLU A 431 29.29 0.44 19.44
CA GLU A 431 28.05 0.33 20.17
C GLU A 431 27.76 -1.12 20.55
N LYS A 432 27.27 -1.34 21.77
CA LYS A 432 26.88 -2.67 22.28
C LYS A 432 25.37 -2.75 22.42
N ARG A 433 24.82 -3.85 21.99
CA ARG A 433 23.40 -4.16 22.12
C ARG A 433 23.17 -5.22 23.21
N SER A 434 22.16 -5.00 24.05
CA SER A 434 21.60 -5.99 24.96
C SER A 434 20.23 -6.46 24.47
N ASN A 435 19.72 -7.53 25.05
CA ASN A 435 18.37 -8.05 24.75
C ASN A 435 17.24 -7.03 25.05
N ASP A 436 17.52 -6.03 25.89
CA ASP A 436 16.60 -4.97 26.29
C ASP A 436 16.74 -3.68 25.45
N SER A 437 17.60 -3.68 24.44
CA SER A 437 17.74 -2.53 23.54
C SER A 437 16.56 -2.48 22.59
N ASP A 438 16.05 -1.26 22.31
CA ASP A 438 14.97 -1.06 21.33
C ASP A 438 15.31 -1.70 19.98
N PRO A 439 14.36 -2.39 19.35
CA PRO A 439 14.57 -2.95 18.03
C PRO A 439 14.84 -1.83 17.04
N VAL A 440 16.06 -1.77 16.55
CA VAL A 440 16.41 -0.88 15.44
C VAL A 440 15.83 -1.47 14.16
N SER A 441 15.24 -0.62 13.32
CA SER A 441 14.74 -1.00 12.00
C SER A 441 15.74 -1.91 11.26
N TYR A 442 15.29 -3.10 10.87
CA TYR A 442 16.12 -4.14 10.25
C TYR A 442 16.80 -3.71 8.93
N THR A 443 16.28 -2.72 8.25
CA THR A 443 16.86 -2.17 7.02
C THR A 443 18.25 -1.58 7.18
N HIS A 444 18.63 -1.18 8.38
CA HIS A 444 19.96 -0.61 8.66
C HIS A 444 21.00 -1.64 9.12
N LEU A 445 20.57 -2.84 9.53
CA LEU A 445 21.44 -3.87 10.12
C LEU A 445 21.89 -4.96 9.14
N THR A 446 21.15 -5.21 8.07
CA THR A 446 21.46 -6.30 7.13
C THR A 446 22.44 -5.90 6.03
N LEU A 447 22.40 -4.68 5.54
CA LEU A 447 23.28 -4.20 4.45
C LEU A 447 24.77 -4.13 4.81
N PRO A 448 25.19 -3.63 5.99
CA PRO A 448 26.61 -3.64 6.37
C PRO A 448 27.18 -5.02 6.64
N THR A 449 26.34 -5.99 7.01
CA THR A 449 26.77 -7.36 7.36
C THR A 449 27.06 -8.20 6.12
N ILE A 450 26.30 -8.01 5.04
CA ILE A 450 26.48 -8.70 3.75
C ILE A 450 27.79 -8.28 3.05
N LEU A 451 28.26 -7.05 3.30
CA LEU A 451 29.49 -6.53 2.68
C LEU A 451 30.78 -6.93 3.41
N ARG A 452 30.72 -7.74 4.47
CA ARG A 452 31.87 -8.16 5.28
C ARG A 452 32.07 -9.69 5.38
N VAL A 453 31.34 -10.47 4.60
CA VAL A 453 31.59 -11.91 4.48
C VAL A 453 32.36 -12.21 3.21
#